data_a0f53522d2fe080cd714c07e70964d25
#
_entry.id   a0f53522d2fe080cd714c07e70964d25
#
_cell.length_a   1.000
_cell.length_b   1.000
_cell.length_c   1.000
_cell.angle_alpha   90.00
_cell.angle_beta   90.00
_cell.angle_gamma   90.00
#
_symmetry.space_group_name_H-M   'P 1'
#
loop_
_entity.id
_entity.type
_entity.pdbx_description
1 polymer ?
#
loop_
_entity_poly.entity_id
_entity_poly.type
_entity_poly.pdbx_seq_one_letter_code
_entity_poly.pdbx_strand_id
1 'polypeptide(L)'
;MKKTQKIIAVSVIALGIVSISAFLLFRSAKIEVRAISVYPRSVERTVVTTGIVTAKNTESVTYDYTVYPKEIKARVGDHLNEGDIVMTALNSRMKEVNIYSDYSGIVTSLPVSVGKEARSGVALAVIAKPSELQIKAQISERDTAFVSVNQAVEIKTNGANEKIYSGRISRVSNIAEQTTNGTVISVLVDVESTETDLLIGMSTKLYIKTDSASEVIAVPYSSIEYSGNKAYVYVVSRDEIIKNEVEIGIEGSNYAEIVSGIESNSLVIENKRQLDENKSVRIVTDD
;
A
#
# COMPACT_ATOMS: atom_id res chain seq x y z
N MET A 1 84.94 12.02 -3.95
CA MET A 1 83.76 12.12 -4.85
C MET A 1 83.06 10.79 -5.19
N LYS A 2 83.74 9.68 -5.47
CA LYS A 2 83.12 8.39 -5.85
C LYS A 2 82.29 7.69 -4.76
N LYS A 3 82.60 7.90 -3.44
CA LYS A 3 81.88 7.25 -2.30
C LYS A 3 80.50 7.90 -2.02
N THR A 4 80.40 9.23 -2.10
CA THR A 4 79.19 10.01 -1.91
C THR A 4 78.20 9.80 -3.02
N GLN A 5 78.62 9.65 -4.27
CA GLN A 5 77.72 9.33 -5.40
C GLN A 5 77.14 7.95 -5.28
N LYS A 6 77.86 6.95 -4.75
CA LYS A 6 77.28 5.59 -4.53
C LYS A 6 76.27 5.60 -3.38
N ILE A 7 76.48 6.38 -2.34
CA ILE A 7 75.54 6.50 -1.22
C ILE A 7 74.21 7.13 -1.70
N ILE A 8 74.29 8.21 -2.49
CA ILE A 8 73.12 8.88 -3.06
C ILE A 8 72.35 7.93 -3.99
N ALA A 9 73.02 7.16 -4.85
CA ALA A 9 72.38 6.21 -5.75
C ALA A 9 71.67 5.11 -4.98
N VAL A 10 72.27 4.56 -3.90
CA VAL A 10 71.64 3.54 -3.06
C VAL A 10 70.42 4.10 -2.31
N SER A 11 70.51 5.36 -1.83
CA SER A 11 69.37 6.02 -1.15
C SER A 11 68.18 6.25 -2.10
N VAL A 12 68.40 6.64 -3.34
CA VAL A 12 67.35 6.85 -4.35
C VAL A 12 66.68 5.52 -4.73
N ILE A 13 67.46 4.45 -4.90
CA ILE A 13 66.94 3.11 -5.16
C ILE A 13 66.12 2.60 -3.96
N ALA A 14 66.60 2.79 -2.74
CA ALA A 14 65.86 2.42 -1.54
C ALA A 14 64.53 3.18 -1.40
N LEU A 15 64.56 4.51 -1.67
CA LEU A 15 63.34 5.33 -1.68
C LEU A 15 62.33 4.87 -2.77
N GLY A 16 62.82 4.51 -3.96
CA GLY A 16 62.01 3.95 -5.05
C GLY A 16 61.35 2.62 -4.68
N ILE A 17 62.12 1.72 -4.01
CA ILE A 17 61.55 0.41 -3.56
C ILE A 17 60.52 0.62 -2.45
N VAL A 18 60.76 1.55 -1.51
CA VAL A 18 59.79 1.87 -0.44
C VAL A 18 58.51 2.50 -1.06
N SER A 19 58.66 3.39 -2.03
CA SER A 19 57.50 4.01 -2.73
C SER A 19 56.70 2.98 -3.52
N ILE A 20 57.35 2.07 -4.21
CA ILE A 20 56.69 1.00 -4.98
C ILE A 20 56.02 0.01 -4.01
N SER A 21 56.68 -0.35 -2.89
CA SER A 21 56.11 -1.23 -1.88
C SER A 21 54.90 -0.60 -1.19
N ALA A 22 54.99 0.69 -0.84
CA ALA A 22 53.83 1.44 -0.30
C ALA A 22 52.70 1.52 -1.30
N PHE A 23 52.99 1.80 -2.57
CA PHE A 23 51.98 1.83 -3.63
C PHE A 23 51.28 0.48 -3.84
N LEU A 24 52.03 -0.64 -3.78
CA LEU A 24 51.47 -1.99 -3.84
C LEU A 24 50.63 -2.34 -2.61
N LEU A 25 51.04 -1.90 -1.41
CA LEU A 25 50.28 -2.11 -0.17
C LEU A 25 48.97 -1.28 -0.16
N PHE A 26 49.02 -0.03 -0.65
CA PHE A 26 47.80 0.79 -0.78
C PHE A 26 46.82 0.27 -1.84
N ARG A 27 47.31 -0.43 -2.86
CA ARG A 27 46.48 -1.05 -3.92
C ARG A 27 45.76 -2.32 -3.47
N SER A 28 46.16 -2.92 -2.33
CA SER A 28 45.64 -4.22 -1.84
C SER A 28 44.60 -4.09 -0.73
N ALA A 29 44.12 -2.91 -0.40
CA ALA A 29 43.04 -2.74 0.58
C ALA A 29 41.75 -3.20 -0.07
N LYS A 30 41.36 -4.45 0.17
CA LYS A 30 40.02 -4.98 -0.24
C LYS A 30 38.95 -4.28 0.59
N ILE A 31 37.92 -3.79 -0.07
CA ILE A 31 36.74 -3.23 0.58
C ILE A 31 35.83 -4.38 1.00
N GLU A 32 35.39 -4.42 2.24
CA GLU A 32 34.39 -5.39 2.69
C GLU A 32 33.01 -4.96 2.22
N VAL A 33 32.36 -5.82 1.45
CA VAL A 33 31.02 -5.60 0.92
C VAL A 33 30.11 -6.76 1.30
N ARG A 34 28.85 -6.44 1.64
CA ARG A 34 27.83 -7.44 1.80
C ARG A 34 27.21 -7.73 0.43
N ALA A 35 27.31 -8.95 -0.04
CA ALA A 35 26.73 -9.39 -1.27
C ALA A 35 25.75 -10.55 -1.05
N ILE A 36 24.66 -10.52 -1.78
CA ILE A 36 23.61 -11.56 -1.77
C ILE A 36 23.59 -12.27 -3.12
N SER A 37 23.36 -13.57 -3.07
CA SER A 37 23.08 -14.34 -4.29
C SER A 37 21.65 -14.11 -4.74
N VAL A 38 21.48 -13.82 -6.02
CA VAL A 38 20.17 -13.55 -6.61
C VAL A 38 19.58 -14.87 -7.11
N TYR A 39 18.40 -15.21 -6.59
CA TYR A 39 17.63 -16.38 -7.01
C TYR A 39 16.26 -15.97 -7.51
N PRO A 40 15.65 -16.78 -8.39
CA PRO A 40 14.27 -16.57 -8.80
C PRO A 40 13.33 -16.55 -7.58
N ARG A 41 12.42 -15.58 -7.55
CA ARG A 41 11.41 -15.42 -6.50
C ARG A 41 10.15 -14.78 -7.05
N SER A 42 9.08 -14.84 -6.28
CA SER A 42 7.87 -14.10 -6.61
C SER A 42 8.00 -12.66 -6.12
N VAL A 43 7.59 -11.72 -6.97
CA VAL A 43 7.48 -10.30 -6.64
C VAL A 43 6.02 -9.89 -6.81
N GLU A 44 5.43 -9.30 -5.77
CA GLU A 44 4.06 -8.78 -5.80
C GLU A 44 4.07 -7.29 -5.51
N ARG A 45 3.42 -6.51 -6.38
CA ARG A 45 3.09 -5.11 -6.11
C ARG A 45 1.78 -5.06 -5.36
N THR A 46 1.76 -4.34 -4.25
CA THR A 46 0.58 -4.16 -3.43
C THR A 46 0.35 -2.68 -3.16
N VAL A 47 -0.82 -2.18 -3.49
CA VAL A 47 -1.26 -0.85 -3.08
C VAL A 47 -1.94 -0.96 -1.72
N VAL A 48 -1.44 -0.20 -0.74
CA VAL A 48 -1.95 -0.21 0.63
C VAL A 48 -2.70 1.08 0.90
N THR A 49 -3.95 0.96 1.36
CA THR A 49 -4.77 2.11 1.73
C THR A 49 -5.67 1.80 2.93
N THR A 50 -6.38 2.80 3.43
CA THR A 50 -7.38 2.66 4.48
C THR A 50 -8.76 2.93 3.92
N GLY A 51 -9.75 2.15 4.34
CA GLY A 51 -11.14 2.31 3.95
C GLY A 51 -12.08 2.25 5.14
N ILE A 52 -13.30 2.70 4.92
CA ILE A 52 -14.39 2.65 5.89
C ILE A 52 -15.44 1.66 5.40
N VAL A 53 -15.84 0.77 6.29
CA VAL A 53 -16.93 -0.20 6.04
C VAL A 53 -18.24 0.56 5.90
N THR A 54 -18.94 0.32 4.79
CA THR A 54 -20.26 0.87 4.51
C THR A 54 -21.20 -0.25 4.06
N ALA A 55 -22.50 -0.01 4.11
CA ALA A 55 -23.44 -0.92 3.46
C ALA A 55 -23.37 -0.74 1.94
N LYS A 56 -23.51 -1.83 1.21
CA LYS A 56 -23.62 -1.82 -0.26
C LYS A 56 -24.92 -1.21 -0.71
N ASN A 57 -26.01 -1.58 -0.02
CA ASN A 57 -27.35 -1.10 -0.29
C ASN A 57 -27.95 -0.46 0.97
N THR A 58 -28.58 0.67 0.80
CA THR A 58 -29.32 1.37 1.84
C THR A 58 -30.71 1.73 1.31
N GLU A 59 -31.71 1.60 2.18
CA GLU A 59 -33.08 1.95 1.89
C GLU A 59 -33.51 3.11 2.75
N SER A 60 -34.33 4.00 2.20
CA SER A 60 -34.83 5.16 2.92
C SER A 60 -36.28 4.98 3.30
N VAL A 61 -36.57 5.08 4.58
CA VAL A 61 -37.95 5.20 5.04
C VAL A 61 -38.41 6.63 4.75
N THR A 62 -39.43 6.76 3.92
CA THR A 62 -40.02 8.05 3.52
C THR A 62 -41.51 8.09 3.88
N TYR A 63 -42.12 9.24 3.77
CA TYR A 63 -43.57 9.37 3.95
C TYR A 63 -44.16 10.27 2.86
N ASP A 64 -45.35 9.92 2.39
CA ASP A 64 -45.96 10.59 1.22
C ASP A 64 -46.50 12.01 1.53
N TYR A 65 -46.59 12.39 2.78
CA TYR A 65 -47.07 13.68 3.21
C TYR A 65 -46.06 14.38 4.14
N THR A 66 -46.16 15.69 4.24
CA THR A 66 -45.38 16.46 5.23
C THR A 66 -45.79 16.05 6.64
N VAL A 67 -44.79 15.74 7.49
CA VAL A 67 -44.98 15.34 8.87
C VAL A 67 -44.06 16.12 9.81
N TYR A 68 -44.43 16.20 11.07
CA TYR A 68 -43.66 16.79 12.14
C TYR A 68 -43.35 15.71 13.19
N PRO A 69 -42.12 15.17 13.23
CA PRO A 69 -41.74 14.17 14.19
C PRO A 69 -42.04 14.60 15.62
N LYS A 70 -42.84 13.79 16.33
CA LYS A 70 -43.21 14.04 17.74
C LYS A 70 -42.31 13.26 18.68
N GLU A 71 -42.03 12.01 18.35
CA GLU A 71 -41.17 11.11 19.09
C GLU A 71 -40.43 10.19 18.14
N ILE A 72 -39.10 10.15 18.21
CA ILE A 72 -38.27 9.23 17.42
C ILE A 72 -37.98 8.04 18.34
N LYS A 73 -38.47 6.85 17.93
CA LYS A 73 -38.32 5.60 18.71
C LYS A 73 -37.07 4.83 18.35
N ALA A 74 -36.66 4.86 17.07
CA ALA A 74 -35.45 4.22 16.59
C ALA A 74 -34.22 5.10 16.86
N ARG A 75 -33.05 4.47 17.03
CA ARG A 75 -31.74 5.12 17.18
C ARG A 75 -30.80 4.63 16.11
N VAL A 76 -29.80 5.44 15.75
CA VAL A 76 -28.72 4.97 14.90
C VAL A 76 -28.00 3.82 15.58
N GLY A 77 -27.83 2.70 14.83
CA GLY A 77 -27.29 1.43 15.32
C GLY A 77 -28.36 0.40 15.71
N ASP A 78 -29.63 0.79 15.87
CA ASP A 78 -30.69 -0.17 16.16
C ASP A 78 -30.95 -1.09 14.96
N HIS A 79 -31.24 -2.37 15.23
CA HIS A 79 -31.73 -3.31 14.25
C HIS A 79 -33.26 -3.26 14.24
N LEU A 80 -33.84 -2.92 13.09
CA LEU A 80 -35.27 -2.91 12.86
C LEU A 80 -35.69 -4.07 11.97
N ASN A 81 -36.86 -4.60 12.22
CA ASN A 81 -37.55 -5.47 11.28
C ASN A 81 -38.55 -4.67 10.46
N GLU A 82 -38.96 -5.18 9.31
CA GLU A 82 -40.06 -4.64 8.55
C GLU A 82 -41.33 -4.57 9.43
N GLY A 83 -41.99 -3.42 9.46
CA GLY A 83 -43.14 -3.16 10.31
C GLY A 83 -42.84 -2.59 11.69
N ASP A 84 -41.57 -2.45 12.09
CA ASP A 84 -41.22 -1.80 13.36
C ASP A 84 -41.45 -0.27 13.26
N ILE A 85 -41.87 0.33 14.39
CA ILE A 85 -42.13 1.78 14.45
C ILE A 85 -40.81 2.53 14.54
N VAL A 86 -40.51 3.34 13.53
CA VAL A 86 -39.35 4.25 13.49
C VAL A 86 -39.60 5.47 14.35
N MET A 87 -40.75 6.10 14.20
CA MET A 87 -41.16 7.30 14.91
C MET A 87 -42.67 7.51 14.91
N THR A 88 -43.14 8.33 15.84
CA THR A 88 -44.47 8.91 15.84
C THR A 88 -44.38 10.35 15.37
N ALA A 89 -45.27 10.79 14.49
CA ALA A 89 -45.26 12.13 13.92
C ALA A 89 -46.69 12.71 13.89
N LEU A 90 -46.77 14.04 13.75
CA LEU A 90 -48.02 14.71 13.44
C LEU A 90 -48.11 15.00 11.94
N ASN A 91 -49.22 14.70 11.30
CA ASN A 91 -49.47 15.08 9.91
C ASN A 91 -49.89 16.59 9.83
N SER A 92 -50.11 17.09 8.61
CA SER A 92 -50.52 18.46 8.34
C SER A 92 -51.87 18.89 9.00
N ARG A 93 -52.66 17.88 9.43
CA ARG A 93 -53.93 18.11 10.18
C ARG A 93 -53.72 17.96 11.69
N MET A 94 -52.49 17.97 12.17
CA MET A 94 -52.09 17.76 13.60
C MET A 94 -52.58 16.44 14.18
N LYS A 95 -52.88 15.46 13.33
CA LYS A 95 -53.26 14.09 13.73
C LYS A 95 -52.02 13.24 13.84
N GLU A 96 -51.92 12.48 14.93
CA GLU A 96 -50.81 11.56 15.18
C GLU A 96 -50.81 10.38 14.19
N VAL A 97 -49.64 10.07 13.64
CA VAL A 97 -49.40 8.93 12.71
C VAL A 97 -48.13 8.23 13.12
N ASN A 98 -48.12 6.90 12.99
CA ASN A 98 -46.92 6.12 13.16
C ASN A 98 -46.22 5.92 11.81
N ILE A 99 -44.90 6.10 11.79
CA ILE A 99 -44.06 5.81 10.64
C ILE A 99 -43.36 4.47 10.91
N TYR A 100 -43.55 3.54 10.03
CA TYR A 100 -43.02 2.16 10.15
C TYR A 100 -41.83 2.00 9.22
N SER A 101 -40.97 1.03 9.54
CA SER A 101 -39.92 0.60 8.63
C SER A 101 -40.49 -0.34 7.58
N ASP A 102 -40.27 -0.03 6.31
CA ASP A 102 -40.59 -0.90 5.20
C ASP A 102 -39.51 -1.97 4.95
N TYR A 103 -38.41 -1.91 5.72
CA TYR A 103 -37.22 -2.74 5.51
C TYR A 103 -36.67 -3.27 6.83
N SER A 104 -36.10 -4.46 6.77
CA SER A 104 -35.31 -5.02 7.88
C SER A 104 -33.84 -4.65 7.72
N GLY A 105 -33.16 -4.23 8.78
CA GLY A 105 -31.74 -3.87 8.78
C GLY A 105 -31.32 -2.98 9.93
N ILE A 106 -30.15 -2.36 9.81
CA ILE A 106 -29.57 -1.46 10.81
C ILE A 106 -29.84 -0.02 10.42
N VAL A 107 -30.31 0.79 11.34
CA VAL A 107 -30.50 2.23 11.16
C VAL A 107 -29.13 2.92 11.10
N THR A 108 -28.79 3.48 9.95
CA THR A 108 -27.50 4.18 9.75
C THR A 108 -27.62 5.69 9.87
N SER A 109 -28.82 6.26 9.65
CA SER A 109 -29.05 7.68 9.76
C SER A 109 -30.50 7.99 10.10
N LEU A 110 -30.72 9.07 10.86
CA LEU A 110 -32.02 9.66 11.18
C LEU A 110 -31.93 11.17 10.89
N PRO A 111 -32.10 11.60 9.62
CA PRO A 111 -31.84 12.99 9.21
C PRO A 111 -32.99 13.95 9.60
N VAL A 112 -33.78 13.61 10.59
CA VAL A 112 -34.93 14.39 11.08
C VAL A 112 -34.77 14.75 12.55
N SER A 113 -35.52 15.75 13.00
CA SER A 113 -35.52 16.20 14.40
C SER A 113 -36.95 16.38 14.88
N VAL A 114 -37.16 16.09 16.16
CA VAL A 114 -38.45 16.32 16.83
C VAL A 114 -38.91 17.77 16.67
N GLY A 115 -40.16 17.97 16.27
CA GLY A 115 -40.81 19.27 16.09
C GLY A 115 -40.44 20.03 14.83
N LYS A 116 -39.48 19.53 14.00
CA LYS A 116 -39.13 20.12 12.70
C LYS A 116 -39.94 19.49 11.56
N GLU A 117 -40.26 20.33 10.56
CA GLU A 117 -40.96 19.89 9.36
C GLU A 117 -40.08 18.88 8.57
N ALA A 118 -40.63 17.74 8.29
CA ALA A 118 -40.12 16.79 7.33
C ALA A 118 -41.06 16.70 6.11
N ARG A 119 -40.61 17.15 4.96
CA ARG A 119 -41.41 17.21 3.74
C ARG A 119 -41.66 15.85 3.15
N SER A 120 -42.73 15.72 2.38
CA SER A 120 -43.05 14.53 1.58
C SER A 120 -41.84 14.04 0.78
N GLY A 121 -41.58 12.73 0.80
CA GLY A 121 -40.52 12.08 0.04
C GLY A 121 -39.08 12.28 0.60
N VAL A 122 -38.92 13.04 1.67
CA VAL A 122 -37.61 13.15 2.34
C VAL A 122 -37.35 11.91 3.21
N ALA A 123 -36.12 11.45 3.22
CA ALA A 123 -35.72 10.32 4.08
C ALA A 123 -35.90 10.70 5.57
N LEU A 124 -36.69 9.89 6.27
CA LEU A 124 -36.92 10.01 7.72
C LEU A 124 -35.94 9.12 8.51
N ALA A 125 -35.60 7.96 7.92
CA ALA A 125 -34.55 7.05 8.39
C ALA A 125 -33.86 6.43 7.19
N VAL A 126 -32.62 6.03 7.35
CA VAL A 126 -31.86 5.24 6.36
C VAL A 126 -31.48 3.93 7.02
N ILE A 127 -31.84 2.83 6.38
CA ILE A 127 -31.66 1.46 6.86
C ILE A 127 -30.71 0.74 5.91
N ALA A 128 -29.72 0.07 6.47
CA ALA A 128 -28.73 -0.71 5.74
C ALA A 128 -28.88 -2.19 6.01
N LYS A 129 -28.68 -3.02 4.99
CA LYS A 129 -28.61 -4.48 5.14
C LYS A 129 -27.21 -4.89 5.62
N PRO A 130 -27.06 -5.47 6.82
CA PRO A 130 -25.76 -5.82 7.37
C PRO A 130 -25.07 -6.98 6.64
N SER A 131 -25.80 -7.75 5.85
CA SER A 131 -25.27 -8.87 5.07
C SER A 131 -24.54 -8.45 3.79
N GLU A 132 -24.69 -7.20 3.37
CA GLU A 132 -24.11 -6.68 2.14
C GLU A 132 -23.21 -5.50 2.44
N LEU A 133 -21.94 -5.82 2.79
CA LEU A 133 -20.94 -4.81 3.13
C LEU A 133 -20.01 -4.52 1.96
N GLN A 134 -19.62 -3.27 1.87
CA GLN A 134 -18.55 -2.80 1.01
C GLN A 134 -17.63 -1.88 1.79
N ILE A 135 -16.43 -1.67 1.29
CA ILE A 135 -15.49 -0.74 1.89
C ILE A 135 -15.24 0.38 0.90
N LYS A 136 -15.48 1.61 1.34
CA LYS A 136 -15.13 2.81 0.59
C LYS A 136 -13.73 3.24 1.01
N ALA A 137 -12.80 3.27 0.05
CA ALA A 137 -11.42 3.69 0.26
C ALA A 137 -11.01 4.73 -0.77
N GLN A 138 -9.87 5.35 -0.55
CA GLN A 138 -9.26 6.30 -1.47
C GLN A 138 -7.83 5.86 -1.76
N ILE A 139 -7.44 5.87 -3.03
CA ILE A 139 -6.07 5.60 -3.47
C ILE A 139 -5.46 6.88 -4.04
N SER A 140 -4.13 6.97 -4.05
CA SER A 140 -3.44 8.11 -4.66
C SER A 140 -3.59 8.09 -6.18
N GLU A 141 -3.52 9.25 -6.82
CA GLU A 141 -3.52 9.37 -8.29
C GLU A 141 -2.41 8.50 -8.92
N ARG A 142 -1.24 8.41 -8.28
CA ARG A 142 -0.12 7.59 -8.73
C ARG A 142 -0.45 6.10 -8.77
N ASP A 143 -1.19 5.61 -7.78
CA ASP A 143 -1.53 4.19 -7.66
C ASP A 143 -2.67 3.78 -8.60
N THR A 144 -3.42 4.75 -9.14
CA THR A 144 -4.57 4.49 -10.02
C THR A 144 -4.20 3.71 -11.27
N ALA A 145 -2.99 3.92 -11.81
CA ALA A 145 -2.50 3.19 -12.98
C ALA A 145 -2.42 1.67 -12.78
N PHE A 146 -2.35 1.21 -11.53
CA PHE A 146 -2.18 -0.19 -11.16
C PHE A 146 -3.44 -0.84 -10.60
N VAL A 147 -4.49 -0.03 -10.34
CA VAL A 147 -5.71 -0.50 -9.68
C VAL A 147 -6.85 -0.63 -10.67
N SER A 148 -7.43 -1.82 -10.72
CA SER A 148 -8.51 -2.16 -11.66
C SER A 148 -9.64 -2.94 -10.97
N VAL A 149 -10.84 -2.91 -11.58
CA VAL A 149 -11.97 -3.70 -11.13
C VAL A 149 -11.64 -5.20 -11.17
N ASN A 150 -12.21 -5.97 -10.25
CA ASN A 150 -11.99 -7.40 -10.00
C ASN A 150 -10.65 -7.80 -9.37
N GLN A 151 -9.76 -6.87 -9.09
CA GLN A 151 -8.54 -7.20 -8.34
C GLN A 151 -8.88 -7.69 -6.92
N ALA A 152 -8.11 -8.68 -6.46
CA ALA A 152 -8.23 -9.22 -5.11
C ALA A 152 -7.71 -8.23 -4.07
N VAL A 153 -8.42 -8.13 -2.96
CA VAL A 153 -8.08 -7.25 -1.83
C VAL A 153 -8.09 -8.07 -0.56
N GLU A 154 -6.99 -8.01 0.18
CA GLU A 154 -6.93 -8.48 1.55
C GLU A 154 -7.33 -7.32 2.47
N ILE A 155 -8.33 -7.56 3.32
CA ILE A 155 -8.94 -6.58 4.21
C ILE A 155 -8.55 -6.94 5.64
N LYS A 156 -7.87 -6.04 6.35
CA LYS A 156 -7.48 -6.23 7.74
C LYS A 156 -8.19 -5.24 8.65
N THR A 157 -8.72 -5.74 9.76
CA THR A 157 -9.29 -4.88 10.80
C THR A 157 -8.18 -4.21 11.62
N ASN A 158 -8.43 -3.00 12.11
CA ASN A 158 -7.47 -2.25 12.94
C ASN A 158 -7.59 -2.55 14.45
N GLY A 159 -8.26 -3.63 14.85
CA GLY A 159 -8.49 -3.99 16.25
C GLY A 159 -7.35 -4.78 16.89
N ALA A 160 -7.42 -4.99 18.21
CA ALA A 160 -6.44 -5.78 18.96
C ALA A 160 -6.36 -7.25 18.48
N ASN A 161 -7.47 -7.79 17.96
CA ASN A 161 -7.53 -9.06 17.27
C ASN A 161 -7.66 -8.77 15.77
N GLU A 162 -6.52 -8.70 15.08
CA GLU A 162 -6.49 -8.50 13.62
C GLU A 162 -7.19 -9.68 12.94
N LYS A 163 -8.30 -9.40 12.25
CA LYS A 163 -8.99 -10.37 11.39
C LYS A 163 -8.77 -10.01 9.94
N ILE A 164 -8.61 -11.04 9.13
CA ILE A 164 -8.35 -10.93 7.71
C ILE A 164 -9.58 -11.41 6.95
N TYR A 165 -10.07 -10.60 6.03
CA TYR A 165 -11.17 -10.91 5.12
C TYR A 165 -10.71 -10.75 3.69
N SER A 166 -11.37 -11.45 2.77
CA SER A 166 -11.16 -11.30 1.34
C SER A 166 -12.21 -10.38 0.73
N GLY A 167 -11.81 -9.63 -0.27
CA GLY A 167 -12.70 -8.79 -1.05
C GLY A 167 -12.19 -8.59 -2.47
N ARG A 168 -13.00 -7.93 -3.28
CA ARG A 168 -12.65 -7.53 -4.65
C ARG A 168 -13.04 -6.09 -4.91
N ILE A 169 -12.23 -5.42 -5.73
CA ILE A 169 -12.59 -4.10 -6.23
C ILE A 169 -13.81 -4.23 -7.12
N SER A 170 -14.92 -3.63 -6.69
CA SER A 170 -16.17 -3.57 -7.47
C SER A 170 -16.25 -2.33 -8.34
N ARG A 171 -15.58 -1.24 -7.92
CA ARG A 171 -15.59 0.02 -8.66
C ARG A 171 -14.35 0.84 -8.39
N VAL A 172 -13.81 1.44 -9.45
CA VAL A 172 -12.83 2.53 -9.40
C VAL A 172 -13.52 3.78 -9.96
N SER A 173 -13.47 4.89 -9.24
CA SER A 173 -14.08 6.15 -9.68
C SER A 173 -13.32 6.71 -10.88
N ASN A 174 -14.07 7.24 -11.85
CA ASN A 174 -13.50 8.00 -12.98
C ASN A 174 -13.34 9.50 -12.65
N ILE A 175 -13.66 9.90 -11.41
CA ILE A 175 -13.57 11.27 -10.93
C ILE A 175 -12.53 11.31 -9.81
N ALA A 176 -11.54 12.18 -9.99
CA ALA A 176 -10.56 12.47 -8.97
C ALA A 176 -11.08 13.56 -8.01
N GLU A 177 -10.80 13.39 -6.73
CA GLU A 177 -11.15 14.33 -5.67
C GLU A 177 -9.88 14.98 -5.13
N GLN A 178 -9.88 16.31 -5.00
CA GLN A 178 -8.78 17.00 -4.35
C GLN A 178 -8.98 17.03 -2.84
N THR A 179 -7.96 16.62 -2.11
CA THR A 179 -7.92 16.63 -0.65
C THR A 179 -6.74 17.50 -0.18
N THR A 180 -6.65 17.77 1.10
CA THR A 180 -5.50 18.46 1.71
C THR A 180 -4.17 17.72 1.52
N ASN A 181 -4.22 16.41 1.30
CA ASN A 181 -3.05 15.54 1.15
C ASN A 181 -2.73 15.18 -0.32
N GLY A 182 -3.44 15.79 -1.28
CA GLY A 182 -3.25 15.55 -2.71
C GLY A 182 -4.50 15.00 -3.40
N THR A 183 -4.33 14.65 -4.67
CA THR A 183 -5.41 14.09 -5.50
C THR A 183 -5.60 12.62 -5.19
N VAL A 184 -6.85 12.22 -4.97
CA VAL A 184 -7.24 10.83 -4.66
C VAL A 184 -8.37 10.36 -5.56
N ILE A 185 -8.46 9.07 -5.76
CA ILE A 185 -9.52 8.39 -6.49
C ILE A 185 -10.25 7.44 -5.53
N SER A 186 -11.58 7.54 -5.49
CA SER A 186 -12.40 6.66 -4.67
C SER A 186 -12.50 5.26 -5.28
N VAL A 187 -12.32 4.24 -4.46
CA VAL A 187 -12.51 2.84 -4.81
C VAL A 187 -13.52 2.19 -3.88
N LEU A 188 -14.34 1.28 -4.43
CA LEU A 188 -15.25 0.44 -3.66
C LEU A 188 -14.76 -1.00 -3.73
N VAL A 189 -14.72 -1.64 -2.57
CA VAL A 189 -14.32 -3.04 -2.41
C VAL A 189 -15.49 -3.80 -1.82
N ASP A 190 -16.00 -4.77 -2.55
CA ASP A 190 -17.03 -5.68 -2.04
C ASP A 190 -16.37 -6.71 -1.13
N VAL A 191 -16.96 -6.94 0.05
CA VAL A 191 -16.52 -7.97 1.00
C VAL A 191 -17.09 -9.31 0.55
N GLU A 192 -16.24 -10.32 0.33
CA GLU A 192 -16.68 -11.63 -0.19
C GLU A 192 -17.30 -12.52 0.90
N SER A 193 -17.01 -12.27 2.16
CA SER A 193 -17.54 -13.05 3.28
C SER A 193 -18.92 -12.54 3.71
N THR A 194 -19.89 -13.43 3.80
CA THR A 194 -21.22 -13.13 4.32
C THR A 194 -21.27 -13.16 5.85
N GLU A 195 -20.36 -13.91 6.49
CA GLU A 195 -20.22 -13.97 7.94
C GLU A 195 -18.98 -13.15 8.34
N THR A 196 -19.21 -11.93 8.78
CA THR A 196 -18.14 -11.02 9.21
C THR A 196 -18.50 -10.35 10.52
N ASP A 197 -17.48 -10.00 11.31
CA ASP A 197 -17.63 -9.11 12.47
C ASP A 197 -17.40 -7.65 12.08
N LEU A 198 -17.38 -7.35 10.79
CA LEU A 198 -17.24 -5.99 10.29
C LEU A 198 -18.53 -5.21 10.58
N LEU A 199 -18.40 -4.10 11.28
CA LEU A 199 -19.49 -3.19 11.55
C LEU A 199 -19.40 -1.97 10.62
N ILE A 200 -20.54 -1.47 10.17
CA ILE A 200 -20.64 -0.23 9.39
C ILE A 200 -19.99 0.90 10.19
N GLY A 201 -19.10 1.67 9.54
CA GLY A 201 -18.32 2.72 10.16
C GLY A 201 -16.93 2.29 10.66
N MET A 202 -16.62 0.99 10.71
CA MET A 202 -15.27 0.54 11.05
C MET A 202 -14.25 0.97 10.00
N SER A 203 -13.05 1.32 10.47
CA SER A 203 -11.88 1.55 9.64
C SER A 203 -11.12 0.25 9.42
N THR A 204 -10.69 0.00 8.19
CA THR A 204 -9.95 -1.19 7.79
C THR A 204 -8.75 -0.81 6.96
N LYS A 205 -7.71 -1.64 6.97
CA LYS A 205 -6.55 -1.53 6.10
C LYS A 205 -6.71 -2.49 4.93
N LEU A 206 -6.51 -1.97 3.72
CA LEU A 206 -6.69 -2.69 2.47
C LEU A 206 -5.34 -2.92 1.82
N TYR A 207 -5.08 -4.15 1.40
CA TYR A 207 -3.94 -4.56 0.61
C TYR A 207 -4.44 -5.03 -0.75
N ILE A 208 -4.36 -4.14 -1.74
CA ILE A 208 -4.83 -4.39 -3.10
C ILE A 208 -3.68 -5.04 -3.87
N LYS A 209 -3.83 -6.29 -4.28
CA LYS A 209 -2.84 -6.99 -5.10
C LYS A 209 -2.99 -6.53 -6.55
N THR A 210 -1.97 -5.84 -7.07
CA THR A 210 -2.04 -5.21 -8.40
C THR A 210 -1.34 -6.03 -9.46
N ASP A 211 -0.05 -6.26 -9.30
CA ASP A 211 0.77 -7.02 -10.22
C ASP A 211 1.55 -8.10 -9.48
N SER A 212 1.80 -9.20 -10.15
CA SER A 212 2.66 -10.25 -9.63
C SER A 212 3.45 -10.92 -10.75
N ALA A 213 4.70 -11.23 -10.48
CA ALA A 213 5.52 -12.10 -11.30
C ALA A 213 6.10 -13.23 -10.44
N SER A 214 6.08 -14.44 -10.96
CA SER A 214 6.61 -15.62 -10.28
C SER A 214 7.91 -16.04 -10.95
N GLU A 215 8.85 -16.54 -10.14
CA GLU A 215 10.14 -17.06 -10.62
C GLU A 215 10.96 -16.04 -11.42
N VAL A 216 10.90 -14.77 -11.04
CA VAL A 216 11.67 -13.70 -11.67
C VAL A 216 12.93 -13.37 -10.87
N ILE A 217 13.96 -12.89 -11.55
CA ILE A 217 15.15 -12.35 -10.89
C ILE A 217 14.76 -11.09 -10.17
N ALA A 218 15.00 -11.03 -8.87
CA ALA A 218 14.67 -9.85 -8.08
C ALA A 218 15.74 -9.53 -7.04
N VAL A 219 15.97 -8.24 -6.83
CA VAL A 219 16.95 -7.72 -5.87
C VAL A 219 16.27 -6.79 -4.87
N PRO A 220 16.80 -6.68 -3.64
CA PRO A 220 16.32 -5.68 -2.69
C PRO A 220 16.54 -4.27 -3.22
N TYR A 221 15.67 -3.32 -2.83
CA TYR A 221 15.83 -1.91 -3.22
C TYR A 221 17.16 -1.32 -2.73
N SER A 222 17.72 -1.83 -1.63
CA SER A 222 19.04 -1.44 -1.12
C SER A 222 20.17 -1.69 -2.10
N SER A 223 19.99 -2.62 -3.04
CA SER A 223 20.97 -2.98 -4.07
C SER A 223 20.87 -2.16 -5.35
N ILE A 224 19.79 -1.38 -5.55
CA ILE A 224 19.54 -0.64 -6.78
C ILE A 224 20.00 0.81 -6.61
N GLU A 225 20.83 1.28 -7.54
CA GLU A 225 21.21 2.68 -7.67
C GLU A 225 20.46 3.32 -8.84
N TYR A 226 19.72 4.40 -8.57
CA TYR A 226 19.09 5.20 -9.60
C TYR A 226 19.95 6.40 -9.95
N SER A 227 20.24 6.57 -11.24
CA SER A 227 20.99 7.73 -11.77
C SER A 227 20.26 8.29 -13.00
N GLY A 228 19.58 9.42 -12.83
CA GLY A 228 18.64 9.93 -13.83
C GLY A 228 17.49 8.95 -14.08
N ASN A 229 17.29 8.56 -15.34
CA ASN A 229 16.26 7.60 -15.74
C ASN A 229 16.77 6.15 -15.83
N LYS A 230 17.96 5.86 -15.32
CA LYS A 230 18.59 4.54 -15.39
C LYS A 230 18.75 3.94 -14.01
N ALA A 231 18.62 2.62 -13.94
CA ALA A 231 18.87 1.84 -12.75
C ALA A 231 20.13 0.99 -12.92
N TYR A 232 20.89 0.84 -11.84
CA TYR A 232 22.12 0.08 -11.83
C TYR A 232 22.17 -0.82 -10.60
N VAL A 233 22.84 -1.96 -10.75
CA VAL A 233 23.24 -2.84 -9.64
C VAL A 233 24.72 -3.12 -9.71
N TYR A 234 25.34 -3.36 -8.55
CA TYR A 234 26.74 -3.71 -8.48
C TYR A 234 26.87 -5.22 -8.29
N VAL A 235 27.52 -5.88 -9.24
CA VAL A 235 27.74 -7.33 -9.24
C VAL A 235 29.21 -7.60 -8.91
N VAL A 236 29.45 -8.60 -8.06
CA VAL A 236 30.80 -9.08 -7.80
C VAL A 236 31.14 -10.20 -8.75
N SER A 237 32.18 -10.02 -9.56
CA SER A 237 32.73 -11.03 -10.45
C SER A 237 34.25 -11.10 -10.31
N ARG A 238 34.79 -12.28 -9.99
CA ARG A 238 36.24 -12.51 -9.81
C ARG A 238 36.92 -11.52 -8.85
N ASP A 239 36.27 -11.21 -7.71
CA ASP A 239 36.71 -10.25 -6.70
C ASP A 239 36.72 -8.76 -7.16
N GLU A 240 36.09 -8.45 -8.29
CA GLU A 240 35.96 -7.08 -8.80
C GLU A 240 34.48 -6.65 -8.79
N ILE A 241 34.25 -5.35 -8.60
CA ILE A 241 32.91 -4.75 -8.67
C ILE A 241 32.65 -4.33 -10.12
N ILE A 242 31.55 -4.81 -10.67
CA ILE A 242 31.06 -4.44 -12.00
C ILE A 242 29.71 -3.74 -11.81
N LYS A 243 29.59 -2.51 -12.33
CA LYS A 243 28.35 -1.76 -12.37
C LYS A 243 27.57 -2.16 -13.62
N ASN A 244 26.43 -2.80 -13.43
CA ASN A 244 25.54 -3.21 -14.50
C ASN A 244 24.32 -2.33 -14.57
N GLU A 245 24.02 -1.81 -15.76
CA GLU A 245 22.72 -1.17 -16.05
C GLU A 245 21.66 -2.28 -16.09
N VAL A 246 20.53 -2.04 -15.40
CA VAL A 246 19.43 -3.01 -15.29
C VAL A 246 18.12 -2.38 -15.67
N GLU A 247 17.23 -3.21 -16.19
CA GLU A 247 15.85 -2.84 -16.46
C GLU A 247 14.97 -3.36 -15.31
N ILE A 248 14.23 -2.45 -14.69
CA ILE A 248 13.34 -2.75 -13.57
C ILE A 248 11.96 -3.14 -14.11
N GLY A 249 11.43 -4.26 -13.64
CA GLY A 249 10.08 -4.71 -13.91
C GLY A 249 9.11 -4.34 -12.77
N ILE A 250 8.47 -5.34 -12.17
CA ILE A 250 7.54 -5.14 -11.06
C ILE A 250 8.29 -4.69 -9.81
N GLU A 251 7.86 -3.58 -9.26
CA GLU A 251 8.33 -3.06 -7.97
C GLU A 251 7.41 -3.56 -6.85
N GLY A 252 7.86 -4.57 -6.09
CA GLY A 252 7.15 -5.15 -4.95
C GLY A 252 7.37 -4.37 -3.65
N SER A 253 7.05 -4.96 -2.50
CA SER A 253 7.21 -4.29 -1.20
C SER A 253 8.68 -4.18 -0.75
N ASN A 254 9.50 -5.21 -0.98
CA ASN A 254 10.89 -5.28 -0.51
C ASN A 254 11.89 -5.49 -1.64
N TYR A 255 11.44 -6.02 -2.75
CA TYR A 255 12.25 -6.42 -3.90
C TYR A 255 11.69 -5.81 -5.18
N ALA A 256 12.59 -5.50 -6.11
CA ALA A 256 12.25 -5.15 -7.48
C ALA A 256 12.65 -6.27 -8.44
N GLU A 257 11.79 -6.60 -9.38
CA GLU A 257 12.10 -7.47 -10.49
C GLU A 257 13.16 -6.86 -11.39
N ILE A 258 14.10 -7.66 -11.83
CA ILE A 258 15.10 -7.30 -12.85
C ILE A 258 14.79 -8.08 -14.12
N VAL A 259 14.32 -7.35 -15.14
CA VAL A 259 13.96 -7.92 -16.44
C VAL A 259 15.21 -8.26 -17.24
N SER A 260 16.25 -7.42 -17.15
CA SER A 260 17.51 -7.61 -17.86
C SER A 260 18.69 -6.94 -17.13
N GLY A 261 19.91 -7.39 -17.41
CA GLY A 261 21.16 -6.82 -16.90
C GLY A 261 21.91 -7.67 -15.89
N ILE A 262 21.29 -8.67 -15.28
CA ILE A 262 21.93 -9.67 -14.43
C ILE A 262 21.34 -11.06 -14.66
N GLU A 263 22.09 -12.10 -14.26
CA GLU A 263 21.67 -13.50 -14.37
C GLU A 263 21.36 -14.08 -12.98
N SER A 264 20.66 -15.23 -12.98
CA SER A 264 20.48 -16.02 -11.77
C SER A 264 21.83 -16.43 -11.18
N ASN A 265 21.92 -16.49 -9.86
CA ASN A 265 23.15 -16.74 -9.09
C ASN A 265 24.21 -15.62 -9.16
N SER A 266 23.93 -14.48 -9.78
CA SER A 266 24.80 -13.31 -9.65
C SER A 266 24.94 -12.89 -8.20
N LEU A 267 26.13 -12.48 -7.79
CA LEU A 267 26.41 -11.90 -6.47
C LEU A 267 26.21 -10.40 -6.55
N VAL A 268 25.11 -9.90 -5.99
CA VAL A 268 24.76 -8.47 -6.02
C VAL A 268 25.04 -7.83 -4.66
N ILE A 269 25.66 -6.65 -4.66
CA ILE A 269 25.99 -5.91 -3.45
C ILE A 269 24.71 -5.27 -2.89
N GLU A 270 24.41 -5.56 -1.62
CA GLU A 270 23.20 -5.11 -0.96
C GLU A 270 23.24 -3.63 -0.57
N ASN A 271 24.38 -3.11 -0.16
CA ASN A 271 24.49 -1.77 0.36
C ASN A 271 25.45 -0.91 -0.48
N LYS A 272 24.89 0.05 -1.20
CA LYS A 272 25.55 0.91 -2.19
C LYS A 272 26.32 2.12 -1.60
N ARG A 273 26.87 2.06 -0.39
CA ARG A 273 27.66 3.17 0.15
C ARG A 273 28.94 3.35 -0.65
N GLN A 274 28.97 4.36 -1.54
CA GLN A 274 30.14 4.87 -2.30
C GLN A 274 31.13 3.76 -2.71
N LEU A 275 30.69 2.90 -3.65
CA LEU A 275 31.54 1.87 -4.22
C LEU A 275 32.31 2.50 -5.38
N ASP A 276 33.62 2.55 -5.29
CA ASP A 276 34.48 2.85 -6.44
C ASP A 276 34.56 1.62 -7.34
N GLU A 277 34.20 1.77 -8.59
CA GLU A 277 34.38 0.75 -9.62
C GLU A 277 35.85 0.34 -9.68
N ASN A 278 36.15 -0.94 -9.96
CA ASN A 278 37.50 -1.52 -10.09
C ASN A 278 38.31 -1.65 -8.78
N LYS A 279 37.71 -1.57 -7.61
CA LYS A 279 38.38 -2.00 -6.37
C LYS A 279 38.15 -3.46 -6.09
N SER A 280 39.22 -4.15 -5.66
CA SER A 280 39.11 -5.54 -5.19
C SER A 280 38.30 -5.56 -3.89
N VAL A 281 37.34 -6.50 -3.81
CA VAL A 281 36.44 -6.63 -2.67
C VAL A 281 36.65 -7.94 -1.92
N ARG A 282 36.29 -7.91 -0.64
CA ARG A 282 36.10 -9.10 0.18
C ARG A 282 34.61 -9.21 0.51
N ILE A 283 34.02 -10.31 0.09
CA ILE A 283 32.59 -10.56 0.35
C ILE A 283 32.46 -11.00 1.80
N VAL A 284 31.54 -10.36 2.52
CA VAL A 284 31.04 -10.79 3.83
C VAL A 284 29.61 -11.29 3.60
N THR A 285 29.43 -12.62 3.71
CA THR A 285 28.09 -13.23 3.72
C THR A 285 27.66 -13.38 5.18
N ASP A 286 26.44 -12.99 5.51
CA ASP A 286 25.82 -13.42 6.75
C ASP A 286 25.42 -14.90 6.62
N ASP A 287 25.91 -15.73 7.51
CA ASP A 287 25.47 -17.12 7.73
C ASP A 287 24.08 -17.14 8.37
#